data_db14700470333a9a9eb9f2008787f914
#
_entry.id   db14700470333a9a9eb9f2008787f914
#
_cell.length_a   1.000
_cell.length_b   1.000
_cell.length_c   1.000
_cell.angle_alpha   90.00
_cell.angle_beta   90.00
_cell.angle_gamma   90.00
#
_symmetry.space_group_name_H-M   'P 1'
#
loop_
_entity.id
_entity.type
_entity.pdbx_description
1 polymer ?
#
loop_
_entity_poly.entity_id
_entity_poly.type
_entity_poly.pdbx_seq_one_letter_code
_entity_poly.pdbx_strand_id
1 'polypeptide(L)'
;MIHEILTKWKKSRIELDSLQQQCHGISCEDFVVLIRDCMNKGILLPIKSAGSNGSGLPYKFTIAKGRLLSDNVAQINKTVQAGAFSSLLSFSWYYEQPLKVWEAELPYIRLLDAYLKAHQQMAPASIQQRSFEIFHDEKWLLEHDDFPGHIGLNLKQLSIVTQPDPLMLAINPFRWSRYLSETRLGNASVNKQERNSEYQEAARLGNHQECKQENKPLERICYHLAVENKAAYYGLLPYLPESPFVSLILGYGWKIAGNLPQLAVQLGQLPVRHRVLYFGDFDAEGISIWYSLMNTGAHSLAAHADGCQRGSSVADSGAGSSIQVELAVEFYRAMLALPPVRGKGNQQLNQVALEAFGKCFSKDERECWQRILQEGRYYPQEILSSDILGRIFCRYNDILL
;
A
#
# COMPACT_ATOMS: atom_id res chain seq x y z
N MET A 1 10.12 -18.65 -35.07
CA MET A 1 9.21 -17.96 -36.03
C MET A 1 8.02 -18.85 -36.46
N ILE A 2 8.16 -19.97 -37.22
CA ILE A 2 6.99 -20.75 -37.67
C ILE A 2 6.19 -21.37 -36.54
N HIS A 3 6.84 -21.91 -35.50
CA HIS A 3 6.21 -22.41 -34.30
C HIS A 3 5.40 -21.32 -33.56
N GLU A 4 5.91 -20.10 -33.51
CA GLU A 4 5.21 -18.94 -32.91
C GLU A 4 3.94 -18.58 -33.67
N ILE A 5 4.02 -18.57 -35.02
CA ILE A 5 2.88 -18.32 -35.88
C ILE A 5 1.81 -19.39 -35.64
N LEU A 6 2.22 -20.68 -35.63
CA LEU A 6 1.29 -21.79 -35.46
C LEU A 6 0.67 -21.81 -34.04
N THR A 7 1.40 -21.42 -33.00
CA THR A 7 0.88 -21.32 -31.62
C THR A 7 -0.17 -20.22 -31.49
N LYS A 8 0.09 -19.04 -32.10
CA LYS A 8 -0.85 -17.91 -32.10
C LYS A 8 -2.05 -18.11 -33.03
N TRP A 9 -2.00 -19.08 -33.96
CA TRP A 9 -3.06 -19.32 -34.92
C TRP A 9 -4.31 -19.90 -34.27
N LYS A 10 -5.42 -19.12 -34.29
CA LYS A 10 -6.66 -19.50 -33.56
C LYS A 10 -7.38 -20.71 -34.20
N LYS A 11 -7.29 -20.89 -35.51
CA LYS A 11 -7.98 -21.98 -36.21
C LYS A 11 -7.16 -23.27 -36.17
N SER A 12 -7.83 -24.44 -36.31
CA SER A 12 -7.16 -25.76 -36.38
C SER A 12 -6.58 -26.05 -37.80
N ARG A 13 -6.89 -25.25 -38.78
CA ARG A 13 -6.41 -25.41 -40.17
C ARG A 13 -5.73 -24.14 -40.64
N ILE A 14 -4.72 -24.26 -41.49
CA ILE A 14 -3.96 -23.16 -42.08
C ILE A 14 -3.66 -23.45 -43.54
N GLU A 15 -3.66 -22.42 -44.38
CA GLU A 15 -3.28 -22.48 -45.81
C GLU A 15 -1.81 -22.13 -45.98
N LEU A 16 -1.16 -22.75 -46.98
CA LEU A 16 0.26 -22.54 -47.27
C LEU A 16 0.57 -21.05 -47.52
N ASP A 17 -0.30 -20.37 -48.32
CA ASP A 17 -0.15 -18.96 -48.64
C ASP A 17 -0.24 -18.06 -47.39
N SER A 18 -1.12 -18.41 -46.46
CA SER A 18 -1.21 -17.70 -45.15
C SER A 18 0.04 -17.86 -44.34
N LEU A 19 0.68 -19.04 -44.34
CA LEU A 19 1.98 -19.28 -43.67
C LEU A 19 3.09 -18.47 -44.35
N GLN A 20 3.13 -18.46 -45.66
CA GLN A 20 4.11 -17.72 -46.45
C GLN A 20 4.02 -16.22 -46.22
N GLN A 21 2.80 -15.69 -46.19
CA GLN A 21 2.56 -14.27 -45.88
C GLN A 21 3.00 -13.87 -44.46
N GLN A 22 2.94 -14.77 -43.50
CA GLN A 22 3.36 -14.50 -42.10
C GLN A 22 4.88 -14.71 -41.89
N CYS A 23 5.54 -15.44 -42.81
CA CYS A 23 6.97 -15.71 -42.76
C CYS A 23 7.77 -14.67 -43.56
N HIS A 24 7.62 -13.37 -43.24
CA HIS A 24 8.33 -12.30 -43.94
C HIS A 24 9.85 -12.42 -43.80
N GLY A 25 10.59 -12.20 -44.84
CA GLY A 25 12.06 -12.12 -44.86
C GLY A 25 12.79 -13.46 -44.95
N ILE A 26 12.10 -14.58 -45.21
CA ILE A 26 12.71 -15.89 -45.47
C ILE A 26 12.76 -16.16 -46.97
N SER A 27 13.83 -16.79 -47.45
CA SER A 27 13.93 -17.28 -48.81
C SER A 27 12.88 -18.36 -49.08
N CYS A 28 12.47 -18.51 -50.35
CA CYS A 28 11.52 -19.58 -50.74
C CYS A 28 12.07 -20.98 -50.38
N GLU A 29 13.38 -21.18 -50.51
CA GLU A 29 14.05 -22.45 -50.20
C GLU A 29 13.99 -22.76 -48.70
N ASP A 30 14.35 -21.79 -47.87
CA ASP A 30 14.28 -21.92 -46.39
C ASP A 30 12.86 -22.16 -45.90
N PHE A 31 11.87 -21.50 -46.53
CA PHE A 31 10.47 -21.71 -46.21
C PHE A 31 10.04 -23.16 -46.48
N VAL A 32 10.43 -23.72 -47.64
CA VAL A 32 10.14 -25.13 -47.96
C VAL A 32 10.75 -26.08 -46.95
N VAL A 33 12.00 -25.83 -46.54
CA VAL A 33 12.68 -26.62 -45.51
C VAL A 33 11.94 -26.57 -44.16
N LEU A 34 11.54 -25.39 -43.73
CA LEU A 34 10.76 -25.17 -42.50
C LEU A 34 9.42 -25.91 -42.51
N ILE A 35 8.67 -25.84 -43.62
CA ILE A 35 7.37 -26.52 -43.70
C ILE A 35 7.56 -28.03 -43.69
N ARG A 36 8.59 -28.58 -44.39
CA ARG A 36 8.90 -29.99 -44.36
C ARG A 36 9.31 -30.48 -42.99
N ASP A 37 10.09 -29.70 -42.26
CA ASP A 37 10.46 -30.01 -40.85
C ASP A 37 9.20 -30.10 -39.98
N CYS A 38 8.29 -29.12 -40.06
CA CYS A 38 7.03 -29.16 -39.34
C CYS A 38 6.15 -30.36 -39.72
N MET A 39 6.18 -30.79 -41.00
CA MET A 39 5.47 -32.00 -41.45
C MET A 39 6.13 -33.27 -40.89
N ASN A 40 7.44 -33.38 -40.92
CA ASN A 40 8.20 -34.54 -40.40
C ASN A 40 8.01 -34.67 -38.87
N LYS A 41 7.94 -33.56 -38.12
CA LYS A 41 7.60 -33.54 -36.71
C LYS A 41 6.12 -33.78 -36.44
N GLY A 42 5.29 -33.86 -37.47
CA GLY A 42 3.85 -34.08 -37.37
C GLY A 42 3.08 -32.92 -36.74
N ILE A 43 3.66 -31.71 -36.77
CA ILE A 43 3.03 -30.47 -36.31
C ILE A 43 2.06 -29.96 -37.37
N LEU A 44 2.44 -30.04 -38.63
CA LEU A 44 1.59 -29.75 -39.78
C LEU A 44 1.19 -31.06 -40.46
N LEU A 45 -0.09 -31.40 -40.40
CA LEU A 45 -0.64 -32.59 -41.05
C LEU A 45 -1.27 -32.20 -42.40
N PRO A 46 -0.76 -32.74 -43.52
CA PRO A 46 -1.25 -32.38 -44.84
C PRO A 46 -2.71 -32.80 -45.06
N ILE A 47 -3.51 -31.91 -45.65
CA ILE A 47 -4.87 -32.22 -46.11
C ILE A 47 -4.79 -32.67 -47.55
N LYS A 48 -4.79 -33.99 -47.78
CA LYS A 48 -4.58 -34.61 -49.10
C LYS A 48 -5.54 -34.13 -50.18
N SER A 49 -6.78 -33.79 -49.81
CA SER A 49 -7.79 -33.27 -50.75
C SER A 49 -7.54 -31.86 -51.29
N ALA A 50 -6.61 -31.13 -50.67
CA ALA A 50 -6.32 -29.74 -51.05
C ALA A 50 -5.28 -29.64 -52.20
N GLY A 51 -4.64 -30.73 -52.61
CA GLY A 51 -3.56 -30.72 -53.61
C GLY A 51 -2.23 -30.19 -53.06
N SER A 52 -1.22 -30.07 -53.92
CA SER A 52 0.12 -29.56 -53.60
C SER A 52 0.64 -28.60 -54.69
N ASN A 53 1.56 -27.72 -54.29
CA ASN A 53 2.24 -26.79 -55.20
C ASN A 53 3.38 -27.47 -55.98
N GLY A 54 4.05 -26.70 -56.89
CA GLY A 54 5.17 -27.18 -57.69
C GLY A 54 6.43 -27.67 -56.90
N SER A 55 6.53 -27.28 -55.62
CA SER A 55 7.57 -27.76 -54.68
C SER A 55 7.13 -28.99 -53.88
N GLY A 56 5.97 -29.57 -54.17
CA GLY A 56 5.40 -30.72 -53.47
C GLY A 56 4.84 -30.41 -52.09
N LEU A 57 4.66 -29.16 -51.70
CA LEU A 57 4.04 -28.77 -50.46
C LEU A 57 2.53 -28.74 -50.55
N PRO A 58 1.77 -29.33 -49.62
CA PRO A 58 0.31 -29.26 -49.56
C PRO A 58 -0.19 -27.83 -49.45
N TYR A 59 -1.30 -27.48 -50.16
CA TYR A 59 -1.90 -26.15 -50.03
C TYR A 59 -2.57 -25.88 -48.68
N LYS A 60 -2.96 -26.95 -47.96
CA LYS A 60 -3.62 -26.82 -46.65
C LYS A 60 -3.14 -27.85 -45.66
N PHE A 61 -3.08 -27.43 -44.40
CA PHE A 61 -2.66 -28.27 -43.28
C PHE A 61 -3.67 -28.20 -42.13
N THR A 62 -3.72 -29.28 -41.35
CA THR A 62 -4.27 -29.30 -39.98
C THR A 62 -3.10 -29.10 -39.00
N ILE A 63 -3.27 -28.18 -38.06
CA ILE A 63 -2.26 -27.91 -37.02
C ILE A 63 -2.48 -28.88 -35.87
N ALA A 64 -1.51 -29.74 -35.58
CA ALA A 64 -1.51 -30.63 -34.43
C ALA A 64 -0.99 -29.86 -33.17
N LYS A 65 -1.85 -29.00 -32.61
CA LYS A 65 -1.47 -28.12 -31.47
C LYS A 65 -0.90 -28.90 -30.28
N GLY A 66 -1.41 -30.10 -30.00
CA GLY A 66 -0.87 -30.94 -28.92
C GLY A 66 0.59 -31.35 -29.12
N ARG A 67 1.03 -31.59 -30.38
CA ARG A 67 2.45 -31.89 -30.67
C ARG A 67 3.35 -30.65 -30.59
N LEU A 68 2.83 -29.53 -31.06
CA LEU A 68 3.53 -28.24 -30.95
C LEU A 68 3.82 -27.90 -29.47
N LEU A 69 2.84 -28.11 -28.59
CA LEU A 69 2.98 -27.91 -27.15
C LEU A 69 3.90 -28.96 -26.52
N SER A 70 3.88 -30.22 -26.97
CA SER A 70 4.75 -31.27 -26.42
C SER A 70 6.24 -31.00 -26.69
N ASP A 71 6.57 -30.45 -27.84
CA ASP A 71 7.96 -30.06 -28.17
C ASP A 71 8.44 -28.89 -27.31
N ASN A 72 7.60 -27.88 -27.08
CA ASN A 72 7.92 -26.78 -26.18
C ASN A 72 8.14 -27.28 -24.75
N VAL A 73 7.24 -28.12 -24.26
CA VAL A 73 7.35 -28.74 -22.92
C VAL A 73 8.65 -29.55 -22.79
N ALA A 74 9.03 -30.33 -23.80
CA ALA A 74 10.27 -31.11 -23.78
C ALA A 74 11.52 -30.20 -23.70
N GLN A 75 11.54 -29.08 -24.45
CA GLN A 75 12.64 -28.13 -24.42
C GLN A 75 12.72 -27.40 -23.07
N ILE A 76 11.58 -26.93 -22.54
CA ILE A 76 11.53 -26.30 -21.21
C ILE A 76 12.01 -27.28 -20.15
N ASN A 77 11.49 -28.52 -20.13
CA ASN A 77 11.89 -29.53 -19.15
C ASN A 77 13.38 -29.87 -19.21
N LYS A 78 13.96 -29.95 -20.41
CA LYS A 78 15.41 -30.16 -20.59
C LYS A 78 16.19 -29.01 -19.93
N THR A 79 15.76 -27.75 -20.11
CA THR A 79 16.41 -26.59 -19.49
C THR A 79 16.23 -26.58 -17.98
N VAL A 80 15.04 -26.93 -17.49
CA VAL A 80 14.72 -26.99 -16.05
C VAL A 80 15.57 -28.06 -15.36
N GLN A 81 15.68 -29.26 -15.94
CA GLN A 81 16.51 -30.35 -15.40
C GLN A 81 17.99 -29.97 -15.36
N ALA A 82 18.52 -29.35 -16.43
CA ALA A 82 19.90 -28.90 -16.48
C ALA A 82 20.19 -27.73 -15.52
N GLY A 83 19.19 -26.86 -15.26
CA GLY A 83 19.33 -25.67 -14.44
C GLY A 83 19.26 -25.89 -12.93
N ALA A 84 18.79 -27.06 -12.47
CA ALA A 84 18.60 -27.37 -11.04
C ALA A 84 17.92 -26.23 -10.27
N PHE A 85 16.83 -25.69 -10.80
CA PHE A 85 16.08 -24.57 -10.21
C PHE A 85 15.52 -24.89 -8.83
N SER A 86 15.26 -23.85 -8.04
CA SER A 86 14.60 -23.94 -6.73
C SER A 86 13.24 -24.63 -6.85
N SER A 87 12.90 -25.47 -5.88
CA SER A 87 11.59 -26.14 -5.79
C SER A 87 10.42 -25.17 -5.54
N LEU A 88 10.70 -23.90 -5.23
CA LEU A 88 9.69 -22.85 -5.09
C LEU A 88 9.14 -22.38 -6.45
N LEU A 89 9.89 -22.65 -7.55
CA LEU A 89 9.50 -22.21 -8.89
C LEU A 89 8.65 -23.26 -9.60
N SER A 90 7.61 -22.82 -10.27
CA SER A 90 6.75 -23.63 -11.13
C SER A 90 6.78 -23.08 -12.55
N PHE A 91 6.99 -23.94 -13.52
CA PHE A 91 7.10 -23.54 -14.92
C PHE A 91 5.90 -23.97 -15.78
N SER A 92 4.82 -24.44 -15.13
CA SER A 92 3.64 -24.96 -15.81
C SER A 92 2.96 -23.93 -16.73
N TRP A 93 3.01 -22.65 -16.36
CA TRP A 93 2.46 -21.57 -17.18
C TRP A 93 3.13 -21.49 -18.56
N TYR A 94 4.46 -21.69 -18.63
CA TYR A 94 5.20 -21.64 -19.90
C TYR A 94 4.88 -22.77 -20.85
N TYR A 95 4.33 -23.90 -20.34
CA TYR A 95 3.99 -25.03 -21.20
C TYR A 95 2.87 -24.68 -22.22
N GLU A 96 2.06 -23.69 -21.89
CA GLU A 96 0.98 -23.21 -22.75
C GLU A 96 1.37 -21.98 -23.59
N GLN A 97 2.60 -21.48 -23.43
CA GLN A 97 3.08 -20.29 -24.10
C GLN A 97 3.97 -20.64 -25.30
N PRO A 98 4.14 -19.70 -26.27
CA PRO A 98 5.19 -19.82 -27.28
C PRO A 98 6.57 -19.92 -26.64
N LEU A 99 7.43 -20.80 -27.13
CA LEU A 99 8.78 -21.03 -26.59
C LEU A 99 9.60 -19.73 -26.46
N LYS A 100 9.40 -18.78 -27.36
CA LYS A 100 10.04 -17.46 -27.32
C LYS A 100 9.78 -16.69 -26.01
N VAL A 101 8.59 -16.86 -25.37
CA VAL A 101 8.31 -16.24 -24.08
C VAL A 101 9.21 -16.81 -22.99
N TRP A 102 9.34 -18.14 -22.95
CA TRP A 102 10.28 -18.80 -22.06
C TRP A 102 11.73 -18.35 -22.29
N GLU A 103 12.16 -18.29 -23.54
CA GLU A 103 13.52 -17.87 -23.90
C GLU A 103 13.80 -16.41 -23.49
N ALA A 104 12.81 -15.52 -23.63
CA ALA A 104 12.93 -14.13 -23.23
C ALA A 104 13.00 -13.95 -21.70
N GLU A 105 12.24 -14.73 -20.94
CA GLU A 105 12.18 -14.59 -19.48
C GLU A 105 13.21 -15.46 -18.75
N LEU A 106 13.79 -16.46 -19.40
CA LEU A 106 14.79 -17.38 -18.80
C LEU A 106 15.97 -16.67 -18.10
N PRO A 107 16.57 -15.61 -18.64
CA PRO A 107 17.63 -14.87 -17.94
C PRO A 107 17.16 -14.32 -16.58
N TYR A 108 15.95 -13.77 -16.54
CA TYR A 108 15.36 -13.21 -15.31
C TYR A 108 14.95 -14.30 -14.31
N ILE A 109 14.45 -15.42 -14.81
CA ILE A 109 14.19 -16.61 -14.00
C ILE A 109 15.48 -17.08 -13.29
N ARG A 110 16.61 -17.08 -13.99
CA ARG A 110 17.90 -17.46 -13.43
C ARG A 110 18.40 -16.50 -12.36
N LEU A 111 18.21 -15.18 -12.55
CA LEU A 111 18.55 -14.17 -11.55
C LEU A 111 17.74 -14.39 -10.28
N LEU A 112 16.42 -14.56 -10.44
CA LEU A 112 15.53 -14.81 -9.31
C LEU A 112 15.86 -16.15 -8.61
N ASP A 113 16.11 -17.20 -9.35
CA ASP A 113 16.50 -18.50 -8.79
C ASP A 113 17.80 -18.41 -7.96
N ALA A 114 18.80 -17.72 -8.49
CA ALA A 114 20.06 -17.48 -7.78
C ALA A 114 19.82 -16.68 -6.49
N TYR A 115 18.97 -15.66 -6.55
CA TYR A 115 18.60 -14.86 -5.39
C TYR A 115 17.88 -15.71 -4.33
N LEU A 116 16.88 -16.51 -4.71
CA LEU A 116 16.13 -17.39 -3.79
C LEU A 116 17.04 -18.41 -3.09
N LYS A 117 18.00 -18.96 -3.81
CA LYS A 117 19.00 -19.92 -3.25
C LYS A 117 19.95 -19.27 -2.25
N ALA A 118 20.33 -18.00 -2.52
CA ALA A 118 21.23 -17.26 -1.65
C ALA A 118 20.53 -16.69 -0.40
N HIS A 119 19.21 -16.46 -0.44
CA HIS A 119 18.45 -15.78 0.60
C HIS A 119 17.29 -16.63 1.12
N GLN A 120 17.58 -17.61 1.97
CA GLN A 120 16.56 -18.48 2.58
C GLN A 120 15.63 -17.70 3.54
N GLN A 121 16.12 -16.64 4.15
CA GLN A 121 15.35 -15.69 4.95
C GLN A 121 15.55 -14.29 4.38
N MET A 122 14.46 -13.72 3.86
CA MET A 122 14.46 -12.40 3.26
C MET A 122 13.85 -11.39 4.23
N ALA A 123 14.56 -10.30 4.52
CA ALA A 123 13.99 -9.15 5.22
C ALA A 123 12.87 -8.51 4.37
N PRO A 124 11.82 -7.96 4.99
CA PRO A 124 10.81 -7.18 4.28
C PRO A 124 11.43 -6.02 3.50
N ALA A 125 11.02 -5.84 2.24
CA ALA A 125 11.53 -4.78 1.37
C ALA A 125 10.41 -4.21 0.50
N SER A 126 10.60 -2.98 -0.03
CA SER A 126 9.72 -2.43 -1.05
C SER A 126 9.89 -3.20 -2.37
N ILE A 127 8.90 -3.08 -3.27
CA ILE A 127 8.99 -3.72 -4.60
C ILE A 127 10.19 -3.19 -5.39
N GLN A 128 10.51 -1.89 -5.30
CA GLN A 128 11.66 -1.29 -5.97
C GLN A 128 12.99 -1.83 -5.43
N GLN A 129 13.11 -1.91 -4.11
CA GLN A 129 14.31 -2.45 -3.47
C GLN A 129 14.53 -3.92 -3.83
N ARG A 130 13.47 -4.73 -3.74
CA ARG A 130 13.53 -6.14 -4.09
C ARG A 130 13.81 -6.35 -5.57
N SER A 131 13.23 -5.54 -6.45
CA SER A 131 13.50 -5.54 -7.88
C SER A 131 14.96 -5.27 -8.18
N PHE A 132 15.56 -4.26 -7.53
CA PHE A 132 16.97 -3.94 -7.69
C PHE A 132 17.90 -5.04 -7.17
N GLU A 133 17.58 -5.64 -6.01
CA GLU A 133 18.36 -6.74 -5.45
C GLU A 133 18.41 -7.98 -6.38
N ILE A 134 17.33 -8.25 -7.10
CA ILE A 134 17.22 -9.44 -7.97
C ILE A 134 17.68 -9.14 -9.39
N PHE A 135 17.23 -8.04 -9.98
CA PHE A 135 17.34 -7.77 -11.41
C PHE A 135 18.30 -6.61 -11.74
N HIS A 136 18.85 -5.93 -10.72
CA HIS A 136 19.66 -4.71 -10.84
C HIS A 136 18.94 -3.56 -11.55
N ASP A 137 17.61 -3.57 -11.49
CA ASP A 137 16.70 -2.55 -12.01
C ASP A 137 15.52 -2.38 -11.03
N GLU A 138 15.39 -1.19 -10.46
CA GLU A 138 14.37 -0.89 -9.45
C GLU A 138 12.93 -0.88 -10.00
N LYS A 139 12.77 -0.77 -11.31
CA LYS A 139 11.47 -0.71 -11.97
C LYS A 139 11.04 -2.02 -12.58
N TRP A 140 11.94 -2.95 -12.75
CA TRP A 140 11.69 -4.18 -13.51
C TRP A 140 10.43 -4.94 -13.03
N LEU A 141 10.27 -5.17 -11.72
CA LEU A 141 9.08 -5.83 -11.17
C LEU A 141 7.79 -4.99 -11.27
N LEU A 142 7.90 -3.68 -11.37
CA LEU A 142 6.75 -2.80 -11.58
C LEU A 142 6.27 -2.82 -13.03
N GLU A 143 7.18 -2.98 -13.98
CA GLU A 143 6.91 -3.06 -15.41
C GLU A 143 6.53 -4.48 -15.87
N HIS A 144 6.85 -5.50 -15.04
CA HIS A 144 6.59 -6.91 -15.28
C HIS A 144 5.89 -7.53 -14.06
N ASP A 145 4.77 -6.94 -13.66
CA ASP A 145 4.03 -7.31 -12.44
C ASP A 145 3.38 -8.72 -12.52
N ASP A 146 3.17 -9.25 -13.71
CA ASP A 146 2.69 -10.59 -14.02
C ASP A 146 3.78 -11.68 -13.92
N PHE A 147 5.06 -11.33 -14.08
CA PHE A 147 6.19 -12.27 -14.10
C PHE A 147 6.26 -13.21 -12.88
N PRO A 148 6.06 -12.76 -11.63
CA PRO A 148 6.04 -13.69 -10.49
C PRO A 148 4.97 -14.78 -10.64
N GLY A 149 3.80 -14.44 -11.19
CA GLY A 149 2.72 -15.39 -11.48
C GLY A 149 3.11 -16.44 -12.53
N HIS A 150 3.91 -16.07 -13.55
CA HIS A 150 4.39 -17.00 -14.60
C HIS A 150 5.23 -18.13 -14.03
N ILE A 151 5.92 -17.89 -12.92
CA ILE A 151 6.81 -18.86 -12.24
C ILE A 151 6.22 -19.40 -10.93
N GLY A 152 4.91 -19.18 -10.71
CA GLY A 152 4.19 -19.71 -9.57
C GLY A 152 4.49 -19.04 -8.23
N LEU A 153 5.04 -17.82 -8.25
CA LEU A 153 5.32 -17.02 -7.07
C LEU A 153 4.33 -15.87 -6.92
N ASN A 154 4.25 -15.35 -5.72
CA ASN A 154 3.58 -14.09 -5.40
C ASN A 154 4.51 -13.14 -4.63
N LEU A 155 4.15 -11.86 -4.57
CA LEU A 155 4.98 -10.82 -3.95
C LEU A 155 5.27 -11.09 -2.46
N LYS A 156 4.36 -11.75 -1.75
CA LYS A 156 4.56 -12.11 -0.32
C LYS A 156 5.67 -13.13 -0.14
N GLN A 157 5.81 -14.09 -1.07
CA GLN A 157 6.88 -15.08 -1.03
C GLN A 157 8.27 -14.47 -1.28
N LEU A 158 8.31 -13.28 -1.93
CA LEU A 158 9.52 -12.47 -2.07
C LEU A 158 9.72 -11.48 -0.91
N SER A 159 8.93 -11.59 0.16
CA SER A 159 8.91 -10.66 1.30
C SER A 159 8.75 -9.19 0.87
N ILE A 160 8.01 -8.96 -0.23
CA ILE A 160 7.69 -7.62 -0.70
C ILE A 160 6.52 -7.10 0.12
N VAL A 161 6.72 -5.92 0.71
CA VAL A 161 5.72 -5.22 1.51
C VAL A 161 5.36 -3.90 0.84
N THR A 162 4.08 -3.57 0.87
CA THR A 162 3.62 -2.24 0.47
C THR A 162 4.02 -1.25 1.55
N GLN A 163 4.82 -0.26 1.16
CA GLN A 163 5.16 0.85 2.05
C GLN A 163 4.19 2.00 1.75
N PRO A 164 3.37 2.42 2.72
CA PRO A 164 2.54 3.60 2.55
C PRO A 164 3.43 4.85 2.46
N ASP A 165 2.95 5.87 1.77
CA ASP A 165 3.62 7.16 1.74
C ASP A 165 3.77 7.71 3.18
N PRO A 166 4.92 8.30 3.54
CA PRO A 166 5.09 8.93 4.83
C PRO A 166 4.18 10.16 4.95
N LEU A 167 3.79 10.49 6.19
CA LEU A 167 3.13 11.74 6.47
C LEU A 167 4.11 12.90 6.34
N MET A 168 3.70 13.98 5.69
CA MET A 168 4.42 15.24 5.74
C MET A 168 4.04 15.97 7.03
N LEU A 169 4.96 15.96 7.99
CA LEU A 169 4.73 16.57 9.29
C LEU A 169 5.90 17.46 9.72
N ALA A 170 5.58 18.57 10.39
CA ALA A 170 6.53 19.36 11.16
C ALA A 170 6.34 19.02 12.63
N ILE A 171 7.45 18.83 13.34
CA ILE A 171 7.46 18.50 14.78
C ILE A 171 7.71 19.78 15.57
N ASN A 172 6.93 20.00 16.63
CA ASN A 172 7.17 21.01 17.63
C ASN A 172 8.34 20.55 18.55
N PRO A 173 9.52 21.14 18.44
CA PRO A 173 10.68 20.64 19.17
C PRO A 173 10.53 20.76 20.68
N PHE A 174 9.81 21.78 21.17
CA PHE A 174 9.60 22.00 22.61
C PHE A 174 8.63 20.97 23.20
N ARG A 175 7.51 20.71 22.54
CA ARG A 175 6.55 19.70 22.98
C ARG A 175 7.12 18.29 22.87
N TRP A 176 7.81 18.01 21.78
CA TRP A 176 8.42 16.71 21.56
C TRP A 176 9.53 16.37 22.55
N SER A 177 10.44 17.31 22.82
CA SER A 177 11.53 17.11 23.78
C SER A 177 11.01 16.90 25.21
N ARG A 178 10.02 17.67 25.63
CA ARG A 178 9.33 17.48 26.91
C ARG A 178 8.71 16.09 26.98
N TYR A 179 8.07 15.66 25.93
CA TYR A 179 7.40 14.37 25.82
C TYR A 179 8.40 13.20 25.99
N LEU A 180 9.55 13.26 25.27
CA LEU A 180 10.60 12.26 25.37
C LEU A 180 11.24 12.21 26.76
N SER A 181 11.46 13.36 27.40
CA SER A 181 12.05 13.41 28.75
C SER A 181 11.12 12.79 29.80
N GLU A 182 9.84 13.08 29.73
CA GLU A 182 8.85 12.53 30.64
C GLU A 182 8.65 11.01 30.44
N THR A 183 8.78 10.51 29.20
CA THR A 183 8.70 9.06 28.91
C THR A 183 9.92 8.32 29.47
N ARG A 184 11.12 8.88 29.38
CA ARG A 184 12.34 8.30 29.95
C ARG A 184 12.30 8.25 31.48
N LEU A 185 11.77 9.30 32.13
CA LEU A 185 11.61 9.34 33.57
C LEU A 185 10.56 8.33 34.06
N GLY A 186 9.47 8.13 33.33
CA GLY A 186 8.46 7.10 33.62
C GLY A 186 9.05 5.69 33.59
N ASN A 187 9.84 5.36 32.57
CA ASN A 187 10.51 4.07 32.46
C ASN A 187 11.60 3.86 33.56
N ALA A 188 12.27 4.92 33.98
CA ALA A 188 13.24 4.85 35.05
C ALA A 188 12.60 4.59 36.42
N SER A 189 11.38 5.08 36.67
CA SER A 189 10.62 4.81 37.91
C SER A 189 10.05 3.39 37.96
N VAL A 190 9.60 2.85 36.81
CA VAL A 190 9.14 1.45 36.69
C VAL A 190 10.31 0.49 36.96
N ASN A 191 11.48 0.72 36.38
CA ASN A 191 12.68 -0.10 36.62
C ASN A 191 13.21 0.01 38.05
N LYS A 192 12.96 1.11 38.76
CA LYS A 192 13.27 1.22 40.21
C LYS A 192 12.29 0.42 41.08
N GLN A 193 11.00 0.36 40.68
CA GLN A 193 10.01 -0.45 41.39
C GLN A 193 10.25 -1.96 41.20
N GLU A 194 10.64 -2.40 40.02
CA GLU A 194 11.01 -3.80 39.77
C GLU A 194 12.26 -4.21 40.54
N ARG A 195 13.31 -3.37 40.58
CA ARG A 195 14.50 -3.64 41.41
C ARG A 195 14.24 -3.62 42.93
N ASN A 196 13.29 -2.81 43.39
CA ASN A 196 12.89 -2.81 44.79
C ASN A 196 12.02 -4.03 45.17
N SER A 197 11.32 -4.66 44.20
CA SER A 197 10.54 -5.88 44.50
C SER A 197 11.43 -7.09 44.77
N GLU A 198 12.60 -7.20 44.17
CA GLU A 198 13.57 -8.29 44.45
C GLU A 198 14.22 -8.15 45.85
N TYR A 199 14.34 -6.92 46.37
CA TYR A 199 14.86 -6.70 47.73
C TYR A 199 13.78 -6.79 48.83
N GLN A 200 12.49 -6.71 48.52
CA GLN A 200 11.39 -6.75 49.49
C GLN A 200 10.90 -8.17 49.78
N GLU A 201 11.27 -9.17 49.02
CA GLU A 201 10.90 -10.56 49.29
C GLU A 201 11.67 -11.13 50.50
N ALA A 202 12.77 -10.49 50.87
CA ALA A 202 13.56 -10.85 52.09
C ALA A 202 13.05 -10.23 53.38
N ALA A 203 12.07 -9.33 53.39
CA ALA A 203 11.59 -8.57 54.55
C ALA A 203 10.11 -8.78 54.91
N ARG A 204 9.44 -9.83 54.43
CA ARG A 204 8.03 -10.12 54.78
C ARG A 204 7.90 -11.09 55.94
N LEU A 205 8.01 -10.54 57.13
CA LEU A 205 7.32 -11.03 58.34
C LEU A 205 6.82 -9.80 59.12
N GLY A 206 5.55 -9.41 58.89
CA GLY A 206 4.92 -8.37 59.68
C GLY A 206 3.70 -7.74 59.01
N ASN A 207 2.53 -8.01 59.58
CA ASN A 207 1.21 -7.48 59.21
C ASN A 207 1.18 -5.96 59.03
N HIS A 208 0.72 -5.47 57.87
CA HIS A 208 -0.09 -4.24 57.79
C HIS A 208 -0.88 -4.25 56.48
N GLN A 209 -2.20 -4.07 56.58
CA GLN A 209 -3.12 -3.82 55.48
C GLN A 209 -2.78 -2.46 54.84
N GLU A 210 -2.11 -2.45 53.70
CA GLU A 210 -2.01 -1.26 52.84
C GLU A 210 -2.99 -1.37 51.70
N CYS A 211 -3.85 -0.35 51.59
CA CYS A 211 -4.71 -0.12 50.43
C CYS A 211 -3.84 -0.07 49.16
N LYS A 212 -3.98 -1.07 48.31
CA LYS A 212 -3.44 -1.02 46.95
C LYS A 212 -4.24 0.03 46.15
N GLN A 213 -3.77 1.26 46.11
CA GLN A 213 -4.09 2.16 45.00
C GLN A 213 -3.37 1.62 43.77
N GLU A 214 -4.12 1.01 42.88
CA GLU A 214 -3.66 0.71 41.55
C GLU A 214 -3.29 2.03 40.87
N ASN A 215 -2.01 2.35 40.79
CA ASN A 215 -1.47 3.42 39.96
C ASN A 215 -1.64 2.97 38.51
N LYS A 216 -2.83 3.21 37.91
CA LYS A 216 -2.97 3.19 36.46
C LYS A 216 -1.96 4.18 35.89
N PRO A 217 -1.09 3.77 34.98
CA PRO A 217 -0.21 4.71 34.29
C PRO A 217 -1.08 5.82 33.68
N LEU A 218 -0.75 7.08 33.96
CA LEU A 218 -1.46 8.22 33.37
C LEU A 218 -1.36 8.07 31.86
N GLU A 219 -2.49 7.83 31.20
CA GLU A 219 -2.56 7.74 29.74
C GLU A 219 -2.16 9.11 29.15
N ARG A 220 -0.98 9.14 28.56
CA ARG A 220 -0.44 10.36 27.94
C ARG A 220 -1.05 10.58 26.57
N ILE A 221 -1.49 11.81 26.30
CA ILE A 221 -2.11 12.20 25.05
C ILE A 221 -1.17 13.13 24.28
N CYS A 222 -0.88 12.77 23.03
CA CYS A 222 -0.20 13.63 22.05
C CYS A 222 -1.20 14.25 21.12
N TYR A 223 -1.28 15.57 21.11
CA TYR A 223 -2.15 16.30 20.17
C TYR A 223 -1.41 16.66 18.90
N HIS A 224 -2.05 16.46 17.76
CA HIS A 224 -1.57 16.78 16.42
C HIS A 224 -2.64 17.58 15.68
N LEU A 225 -2.24 18.52 14.84
CA LEU A 225 -3.17 19.19 13.92
C LEU A 225 -2.88 18.70 12.49
N ALA A 226 -3.89 18.19 11.81
CA ALA A 226 -3.83 17.85 10.40
C ALA A 226 -4.61 18.88 9.60
N VAL A 227 -3.97 19.48 8.60
CA VAL A 227 -4.58 20.43 7.67
C VAL A 227 -4.54 19.90 6.24
N GLU A 228 -5.53 20.24 5.44
CA GLU A 228 -5.69 19.66 4.11
C GLU A 228 -4.73 20.26 3.09
N ASN A 229 -4.56 21.57 3.08
CA ASN A 229 -3.82 22.25 2.04
C ASN A 229 -2.51 22.94 2.51
N LYS A 230 -1.66 23.28 1.53
CA LYS A 230 -0.36 23.87 1.77
C LYS A 230 -0.47 25.29 2.37
N ALA A 231 -1.45 26.08 1.97
CA ALA A 231 -1.57 27.46 2.43
C ALA A 231 -1.82 27.50 3.93
N ALA A 232 -2.79 26.70 4.42
CA ALA A 232 -3.06 26.55 5.84
C ALA A 232 -1.85 26.00 6.60
N TYR A 233 -1.16 25.00 6.04
CA TYR A 233 0.03 24.42 6.66
C TYR A 233 1.13 25.45 6.87
N TYR A 234 1.52 26.19 5.82
CA TYR A 234 2.56 27.22 5.92
C TYR A 234 2.10 28.44 6.72
N GLY A 235 0.81 28.74 6.72
CA GLY A 235 0.22 29.79 7.58
C GLY A 235 0.31 29.48 9.08
N LEU A 236 0.23 28.19 9.45
CA LEU A 236 0.28 27.72 10.84
C LEU A 236 1.70 27.39 11.32
N LEU A 237 2.60 27.04 10.40
CA LEU A 237 3.95 26.58 10.73
C LEU A 237 4.75 27.51 11.65
N PRO A 238 4.70 28.85 11.49
CA PRO A 238 5.40 29.80 12.38
C PRO A 238 4.90 29.74 13.83
N TYR A 239 3.64 29.39 14.05
CA TYR A 239 2.98 29.34 15.35
C TYR A 239 3.10 27.97 16.04
N LEU A 240 3.63 26.96 15.35
CA LEU A 240 3.73 25.59 15.89
C LEU A 240 4.51 25.54 17.23
N PRO A 241 5.64 26.26 17.44
CA PRO A 241 6.37 26.22 18.70
C PRO A 241 5.54 26.69 19.91
N GLU A 242 4.62 27.61 19.74
CA GLU A 242 3.78 28.19 20.79
C GLU A 242 2.46 27.44 21.00
N SER A 243 2.12 26.51 20.11
CA SER A 243 0.88 25.73 20.15
C SER A 243 0.97 24.53 21.10
N PRO A 244 -0.17 23.93 21.49
CA PRO A 244 -0.19 22.70 22.29
C PRO A 244 0.16 21.45 21.49
N PHE A 245 0.23 21.56 20.16
CA PHE A 245 0.38 20.42 19.27
C PHE A 245 1.82 19.94 19.20
N VAL A 246 2.00 18.62 19.23
CA VAL A 246 3.30 17.95 19.04
C VAL A 246 3.74 17.99 17.60
N SER A 247 2.78 17.96 16.67
CA SER A 247 3.08 18.09 15.24
C SER A 247 1.95 18.77 14.47
N LEU A 248 2.33 19.37 13.34
CA LEU A 248 1.47 19.86 12.29
C LEU A 248 1.62 18.96 11.08
N ILE A 249 0.53 18.39 10.58
CA ILE A 249 0.50 17.40 9.50
C ILE A 249 -0.13 18.03 8.25
N LEU A 250 0.50 17.86 7.09
CA LEU A 250 -0.09 18.21 5.80
C LEU A 250 -0.76 16.99 5.17
N GLY A 251 -2.07 17.03 5.00
CA GLY A 251 -2.90 15.89 4.64
C GLY A 251 -3.00 15.59 3.14
N TYR A 252 -2.91 16.60 2.28
CA TYR A 252 -3.12 16.45 0.84
C TYR A 252 -4.44 15.75 0.46
N GLY A 253 -5.56 16.19 1.03
CA GLY A 253 -6.86 15.61 0.73
C GLY A 253 -6.96 14.15 1.16
N TRP A 254 -7.46 13.28 0.31
CA TRP A 254 -7.66 11.85 0.59
C TRP A 254 -6.38 11.06 0.93
N LYS A 255 -5.19 11.55 0.61
CA LYS A 255 -3.93 10.85 0.90
C LYS A 255 -3.71 10.61 2.40
N ILE A 256 -4.19 11.52 3.24
CA ILE A 256 -4.03 11.38 4.69
C ILE A 256 -4.74 10.12 5.21
N ALA A 257 -5.88 9.73 4.62
CA ALA A 257 -6.66 8.58 5.09
C ALA A 257 -5.87 7.26 5.04
N GLY A 258 -5.05 7.06 3.98
CA GLY A 258 -4.18 5.90 3.86
C GLY A 258 -2.90 5.98 4.70
N ASN A 259 -2.42 7.19 4.98
CA ASN A 259 -1.09 7.42 5.55
C ASN A 259 -1.10 7.71 7.06
N LEU A 260 -2.26 8.04 7.64
CA LEU A 260 -2.39 8.38 9.06
C LEU A 260 -1.81 7.32 10.03
N PRO A 261 -1.93 6.00 9.79
CA PRO A 261 -1.31 4.99 10.64
C PRO A 261 0.21 5.11 10.75
N GLN A 262 0.88 5.77 9.78
CA GLN A 262 2.32 6.04 9.83
C GLN A 262 2.73 7.06 10.88
N LEU A 263 1.79 7.81 11.46
CA LEU A 263 2.07 8.79 12.51
C LEU A 263 2.79 8.15 13.71
N ALA A 264 2.27 7.05 14.23
CA ALA A 264 2.88 6.36 15.35
C ALA A 264 4.27 5.80 15.01
N VAL A 265 4.42 5.24 13.79
CA VAL A 265 5.71 4.71 13.30
C VAL A 265 6.75 5.82 13.18
N GLN A 266 6.39 6.95 12.55
CA GLN A 266 7.29 8.09 12.37
C GLN A 266 7.68 8.77 13.69
N LEU A 267 6.82 8.68 14.72
CA LEU A 267 7.09 9.18 16.06
C LEU A 267 7.71 8.12 17.00
N GLY A 268 8.17 6.96 16.48
CA GLY A 268 8.93 5.97 17.22
C GLY A 268 8.10 5.04 18.09
N GLN A 269 6.82 4.82 17.75
CA GLN A 269 5.90 3.86 18.41
C GLN A 269 5.87 4.02 19.94
N LEU A 270 5.82 5.26 20.41
CA LEU A 270 5.73 5.53 21.84
C LEU A 270 4.39 5.04 22.42
N PRO A 271 4.36 4.56 23.68
CA PRO A 271 3.14 4.07 24.34
C PRO A 271 2.24 5.25 24.76
N VAL A 272 1.56 5.84 23.79
CA VAL A 272 0.78 7.06 23.94
C VAL A 272 -0.48 7.04 23.09
N ARG A 273 -1.47 7.82 23.48
CA ARG A 273 -2.63 8.09 22.64
C ARG A 273 -2.34 9.30 21.76
N HIS A 274 -2.47 9.12 20.45
CA HIS A 274 -2.41 10.20 19.50
C HIS A 274 -3.83 10.73 19.26
N ARG A 275 -4.06 12.02 19.51
CA ARG A 275 -5.28 12.74 19.11
C ARG A 275 -4.95 13.67 17.96
N VAL A 276 -5.56 13.42 16.82
CA VAL A 276 -5.36 14.21 15.60
C VAL A 276 -6.61 15.06 15.38
N LEU A 277 -6.46 16.37 15.55
CA LEU A 277 -7.51 17.33 15.19
C LEU A 277 -7.38 17.60 13.70
N TYR A 278 -8.47 17.38 12.95
CA TYR A 278 -8.49 17.59 11.51
C TYR A 278 -9.18 18.93 11.17
N PHE A 279 -8.53 19.69 10.31
CA PHE A 279 -9.02 20.92 9.72
C PHE A 279 -8.86 20.85 8.19
N GLY A 280 -9.96 20.73 7.45
CA GLY A 280 -10.04 20.71 5.99
C GLY A 280 -10.92 21.83 5.45
N ASP A 281 -11.15 21.83 4.15
CA ASP A 281 -12.14 22.68 3.53
C ASP A 281 -13.53 22.37 4.11
N PHE A 282 -14.35 23.42 4.30
CA PHE A 282 -15.71 23.24 4.80
C PHE A 282 -16.65 23.01 3.62
N ASP A 283 -16.52 21.86 3.00
CA ASP A 283 -17.32 21.37 1.89
C ASP A 283 -17.66 19.88 2.05
N ALA A 284 -18.37 19.31 1.09
CA ALA A 284 -18.78 17.90 1.14
C ALA A 284 -17.58 16.94 1.10
N GLU A 285 -16.51 17.30 0.40
CA GLU A 285 -15.30 16.47 0.28
C GLU A 285 -14.48 16.49 1.57
N GLY A 286 -14.19 17.66 2.13
CA GLY A 286 -13.47 17.80 3.39
C GLY A 286 -14.18 17.11 4.57
N ILE A 287 -15.54 17.20 4.62
CA ILE A 287 -16.35 16.47 5.61
C ILE A 287 -16.23 14.95 5.42
N SER A 288 -16.23 14.47 4.17
CA SER A 288 -16.09 13.04 3.85
C SER A 288 -14.71 12.50 4.20
N ILE A 289 -13.65 13.29 3.97
CA ILE A 289 -12.27 12.96 4.37
C ILE A 289 -12.18 12.82 5.88
N TRP A 290 -12.66 13.82 6.64
CA TRP A 290 -12.69 13.75 8.10
C TRP A 290 -13.43 12.50 8.61
N TYR A 291 -14.60 12.22 8.05
CA TYR A 291 -15.40 11.06 8.44
C TYR A 291 -14.67 9.73 8.17
N SER A 292 -13.99 9.64 7.05
CA SER A 292 -13.15 8.48 6.73
C SER A 292 -12.00 8.31 7.74
N LEU A 293 -11.31 9.39 8.08
CA LEU A 293 -10.24 9.40 9.07
C LEU A 293 -10.71 8.96 10.46
N MET A 294 -11.85 9.45 10.90
CA MET A 294 -12.46 9.09 12.18
C MET A 294 -12.72 7.57 12.25
N ASN A 295 -13.24 6.99 11.18
CA ASN A 295 -13.51 5.54 11.11
C ASN A 295 -12.23 4.70 11.01
N THR A 296 -11.22 5.15 10.26
CA THR A 296 -9.92 4.45 10.13
C THR A 296 -9.19 4.41 11.47
N GLY A 297 -9.22 5.48 12.24
CA GLY A 297 -8.66 5.51 13.60
C GLY A 297 -9.33 4.50 14.54
N ALA A 298 -10.65 4.33 14.45
CA ALA A 298 -11.40 3.36 15.24
C ALA A 298 -11.07 1.89 14.85
N HIS A 299 -10.82 1.61 13.57
CA HIS A 299 -10.50 0.26 13.08
C HIS A 299 -9.05 -0.17 13.36
N SER A 300 -8.12 0.75 13.58
CA SER A 300 -6.75 0.42 14.02
C SER A 300 -6.73 -0.31 15.37
N LEU A 301 -7.75 -0.10 16.19
CA LEU A 301 -7.93 -0.85 17.47
C LEU A 301 -8.51 -2.26 17.25
N ALA A 302 -9.30 -2.48 16.19
CA ALA A 302 -9.98 -3.76 15.94
C ALA A 302 -9.15 -4.72 15.06
N ALA A 303 -8.31 -4.21 14.16
CA ALA A 303 -7.55 -5.03 13.21
C ALA A 303 -6.39 -5.83 13.87
N HIS A 304 -5.99 -5.49 15.08
CA HIS A 304 -5.08 -6.31 15.89
C HIS A 304 -5.77 -7.46 16.64
N ALA A 305 -7.12 -7.48 16.69
CA ALA A 305 -7.87 -8.54 17.38
C ALA A 305 -8.22 -9.75 16.51
N ASP A 306 -8.24 -9.64 15.16
CA ASP A 306 -8.83 -10.69 14.30
C ASP A 306 -7.89 -11.34 13.26
N GLY A 307 -6.59 -11.15 13.32
CA GLY A 307 -5.73 -11.59 12.20
C GLY A 307 -4.42 -12.29 12.52
N CYS A 308 -4.25 -13.04 13.64
CA CYS A 308 -3.12 -13.97 13.74
C CYS A 308 -3.35 -15.07 14.78
N GLN A 309 -4.10 -16.12 14.40
CA GLN A 309 -3.94 -17.43 15.01
C GLN A 309 -2.92 -18.22 14.19
N ARG A 310 -1.67 -18.29 14.65
CA ARG A 310 -0.83 -19.49 14.79
C ARG A 310 0.60 -19.12 15.16
N GLY A 311 0.96 -19.43 16.40
CA GLY A 311 2.26 -19.98 16.80
C GLY A 311 3.42 -19.00 16.91
N SER A 312 3.51 -18.22 17.99
CA SER A 312 4.71 -18.12 18.80
C SER A 312 4.40 -17.30 20.06
N SER A 313 4.67 -17.88 21.22
CA SER A 313 4.57 -17.26 22.54
C SER A 313 5.66 -16.17 22.68
N VAL A 314 5.27 -14.93 22.41
CA VAL A 314 5.98 -13.75 22.92
C VAL A 314 4.94 -12.95 23.68
N ALA A 315 5.21 -12.72 24.95
CA ALA A 315 4.33 -12.04 25.88
C ALA A 315 3.83 -10.71 25.32
N ASP A 316 2.51 -10.60 25.24
CA ASP A 316 1.73 -9.43 24.85
C ASP A 316 1.87 -8.36 25.95
N SER A 317 2.86 -7.48 25.82
CA SER A 317 2.88 -6.21 26.56
C SER A 317 2.06 -5.20 25.77
N GLY A 318 0.73 -5.35 25.86
CA GLY A 318 -0.25 -4.57 25.09
C GLY A 318 -0.34 -3.11 25.54
N ALA A 319 0.49 -2.24 24.96
CA ALA A 319 0.25 -0.81 24.88
C ALA A 319 0.48 -0.34 23.46
N GLY A 320 -0.40 -0.79 22.55
CA GLY A 320 -0.46 -0.28 21.18
C GLY A 320 -0.85 1.20 21.21
N SER A 321 -0.08 2.06 20.52
CA SER A 321 -0.44 3.47 20.35
C SER A 321 -1.76 3.57 19.56
N SER A 322 -2.79 4.18 20.15
CA SER A 322 -4.07 4.40 19.51
C SER A 322 -4.12 5.79 18.88
N ILE A 323 -4.65 5.89 17.65
CA ILE A 323 -4.87 7.16 16.96
C ILE A 323 -6.37 7.44 16.96
N GLN A 324 -6.77 8.57 17.52
CA GLN A 324 -8.15 9.06 17.51
C GLN A 324 -8.21 10.35 16.70
N VAL A 325 -9.17 10.46 15.78
CA VAL A 325 -9.36 11.66 14.96
C VAL A 325 -10.58 12.43 15.43
N GLU A 326 -10.40 13.72 15.65
CA GLU A 326 -11.42 14.66 16.08
C GLU A 326 -11.47 15.84 15.09
N LEU A 327 -12.54 16.61 15.13
CA LEU A 327 -12.67 17.81 14.32
C LEU A 327 -12.02 19.01 15.04
N ALA A 328 -11.23 19.79 14.33
CA ALA A 328 -10.69 21.06 14.84
C ALA A 328 -11.74 22.18 14.79
N VAL A 329 -12.77 22.06 15.59
CA VAL A 329 -14.04 22.81 15.51
C VAL A 329 -13.86 24.34 15.53
N GLU A 330 -12.88 24.84 16.27
CA GLU A 330 -12.67 26.29 16.42
C GLU A 330 -12.30 26.97 15.09
N PHE A 331 -11.58 26.28 14.21
CA PHE A 331 -11.31 26.80 12.86
C PHE A 331 -12.58 26.89 12.02
N TYR A 332 -13.46 25.90 12.09
CA TYR A 332 -14.73 25.91 11.38
C TYR A 332 -15.70 26.97 11.91
N ARG A 333 -15.71 27.21 13.23
CA ARG A 333 -16.47 28.29 13.84
C ARG A 333 -15.99 29.66 13.34
N ALA A 334 -14.69 29.84 13.21
CA ALA A 334 -14.13 31.06 12.66
C ALA A 334 -14.50 31.26 11.17
N MET A 335 -14.59 30.19 10.39
CA MET A 335 -15.09 30.25 9.01
C MET A 335 -16.54 30.68 8.93
N LEU A 336 -17.41 30.17 9.82
CA LEU A 336 -18.82 30.52 9.85
C LEU A 336 -19.11 32.02 10.12
N ALA A 337 -18.13 32.70 10.71
CA ALA A 337 -18.23 34.18 10.91
C ALA A 337 -17.91 34.98 9.63
N LEU A 338 -17.50 34.33 8.54
CA LEU A 338 -17.11 34.97 7.28
C LEU A 338 -18.15 34.66 6.18
N PRO A 339 -18.17 35.43 5.07
CA PRO A 339 -19.04 35.12 3.95
C PRO A 339 -18.53 33.87 3.17
N PRO A 340 -19.42 32.89 2.90
CA PRO A 340 -19.02 31.71 2.12
C PRO A 340 -18.82 32.04 0.64
N VAL A 341 -18.02 31.26 -0.05
CA VAL A 341 -17.76 31.39 -1.49
C VAL A 341 -18.55 30.36 -2.31
N ARG A 342 -18.72 30.62 -3.61
CA ARG A 342 -19.38 29.66 -4.52
C ARG A 342 -18.51 28.43 -4.70
N GLY A 343 -19.09 27.26 -4.47
CA GLY A 343 -18.43 25.96 -4.65
C GLY A 343 -18.43 25.47 -6.10
N LYS A 344 -17.68 24.40 -6.34
CA LYS A 344 -17.79 23.60 -7.56
C LYS A 344 -19.12 22.85 -7.49
N GLY A 345 -20.01 23.02 -8.49
CA GLY A 345 -21.25 22.25 -8.58
C GLY A 345 -20.98 20.74 -8.63
N ASN A 346 -21.93 19.92 -8.14
CA ASN A 346 -21.92 18.46 -8.17
C ASN A 346 -21.07 17.71 -7.12
N GLN A 347 -20.80 18.27 -5.95
CA GLN A 347 -20.28 17.48 -4.84
C GLN A 347 -21.38 16.55 -4.29
N GLN A 348 -21.11 15.24 -4.22
CA GLN A 348 -22.02 14.28 -3.60
C GLN A 348 -21.93 14.40 -2.06
N LEU A 349 -23.05 14.71 -1.44
CA LEU A 349 -23.17 14.81 0.00
C LEU A 349 -23.35 13.42 0.62
N ASN A 350 -22.39 12.98 1.43
CA ASN A 350 -22.53 11.78 2.24
C ASN A 350 -23.34 12.11 3.52
N GLN A 351 -24.60 11.70 3.57
CA GLN A 351 -25.51 12.00 4.68
C GLN A 351 -25.00 11.53 6.04
N VAL A 352 -24.37 10.36 6.12
CA VAL A 352 -23.84 9.81 7.37
C VAL A 352 -22.66 10.66 7.88
N ALA A 353 -21.80 11.11 6.97
CA ALA A 353 -20.70 12.01 7.29
C ALA A 353 -21.21 13.37 7.76
N LEU A 354 -22.25 13.93 7.11
CA LEU A 354 -22.89 15.19 7.49
C LEU A 354 -23.54 15.13 8.88
N GLU A 355 -24.21 14.03 9.19
CA GLU A 355 -24.81 13.82 10.52
C GLU A 355 -23.74 13.71 11.61
N ALA A 356 -22.66 12.96 11.36
CA ALA A 356 -21.54 12.84 12.28
C ALA A 356 -20.86 14.21 12.51
N PHE A 357 -20.58 14.93 11.43
CA PHE A 357 -20.00 16.27 11.47
C PHE A 357 -20.88 17.26 12.22
N GLY A 358 -22.19 17.20 11.99
CA GLY A 358 -23.18 18.02 12.64
C GLY A 358 -23.24 17.88 14.17
N LYS A 359 -22.84 16.72 14.71
CA LYS A 359 -22.78 16.50 16.16
C LYS A 359 -21.72 17.35 16.87
N CYS A 360 -20.72 17.84 16.12
CA CYS A 360 -19.65 18.68 16.65
C CYS A 360 -20.09 20.16 16.82
N PHE A 361 -21.27 20.55 16.36
CA PHE A 361 -21.77 21.92 16.32
C PHE A 361 -23.08 22.07 17.10
N SER A 362 -23.37 23.30 17.56
CA SER A 362 -24.67 23.64 18.09
C SER A 362 -25.74 23.51 17.01
N LYS A 363 -27.03 23.55 17.42
CA LYS A 363 -28.15 23.46 16.49
C LYS A 363 -28.13 24.61 15.48
N ASP A 364 -27.91 25.84 15.94
CA ASP A 364 -27.89 27.03 15.11
C ASP A 364 -26.74 27.05 14.11
N GLU A 365 -25.51 26.66 14.56
CA GLU A 365 -24.34 26.49 13.69
C GLU A 365 -24.62 25.46 12.61
N ARG A 366 -25.25 24.32 12.97
CA ARG A 366 -25.62 23.26 12.04
C ARG A 366 -26.58 23.71 10.97
N GLU A 367 -27.67 24.37 11.36
CA GLU A 367 -28.65 24.90 10.41
C GLU A 367 -28.03 25.94 9.46
N CYS A 368 -27.10 26.74 9.98
CA CYS A 368 -26.38 27.75 9.19
C CYS A 368 -25.53 27.07 8.08
N TRP A 369 -24.59 26.17 8.43
CA TRP A 369 -23.69 25.61 7.46
C TRP A 369 -24.40 24.60 6.53
N GLN A 370 -25.42 23.88 6.96
CA GLN A 370 -26.21 23.00 6.10
C GLN A 370 -26.88 23.78 4.97
N ARG A 371 -27.45 24.95 5.27
CA ARG A 371 -28.03 25.86 4.26
C ARG A 371 -26.96 26.29 3.24
N ILE A 372 -25.78 26.66 3.73
CA ILE A 372 -24.64 27.08 2.86
C ILE A 372 -24.24 25.99 1.88
N LEU A 373 -24.09 24.76 2.35
CA LEU A 373 -23.76 23.63 1.48
C LEU A 373 -24.89 23.29 0.50
N GLN A 374 -26.16 23.38 0.92
CA GLN A 374 -27.34 23.18 0.05
C GLN A 374 -27.42 24.22 -1.06
N GLU A 375 -26.98 25.44 -0.80
CA GLU A 375 -26.90 26.53 -1.77
C GLU A 375 -25.68 26.40 -2.71
N GLY A 376 -24.89 25.33 -2.62
CA GLY A 376 -23.67 25.10 -3.42
C GLY A 376 -22.53 26.05 -3.06
N ARG A 377 -22.53 26.58 -1.83
CA ARG A 377 -21.46 27.42 -1.27
C ARG A 377 -20.64 26.62 -0.27
N TYR A 378 -19.41 27.06 0.00
CA TYR A 378 -18.47 26.40 0.91
C TYR A 378 -17.49 27.41 1.51
N TYR A 379 -16.62 26.97 2.41
CA TYR A 379 -15.50 27.74 2.92
C TYR A 379 -14.19 27.02 2.66
N PRO A 380 -13.29 27.58 1.80
CA PRO A 380 -11.94 27.09 1.66
C PRO A 380 -11.11 27.42 2.90
N GLN A 381 -10.09 26.62 3.22
CA GLN A 381 -9.20 26.91 4.35
C GLN A 381 -8.53 28.28 4.25
N GLU A 382 -8.24 28.74 3.04
CA GLU A 382 -7.62 30.04 2.74
C GLU A 382 -8.47 31.24 3.11
N ILE A 383 -9.75 31.04 3.45
CA ILE A 383 -10.60 32.15 3.92
C ILE A 383 -10.11 32.71 5.25
N LEU A 384 -9.40 31.90 6.04
CA LEU A 384 -8.75 32.32 7.28
C LEU A 384 -7.34 32.83 6.97
N SER A 385 -7.06 34.11 7.27
CA SER A 385 -5.71 34.64 7.15
C SER A 385 -4.75 33.94 8.12
N SER A 386 -3.43 33.97 7.82
CA SER A 386 -2.41 33.36 8.69
C SER A 386 -2.46 33.86 10.14
N ASP A 387 -2.80 35.15 10.36
CA ASP A 387 -2.95 35.72 11.70
C ASP A 387 -4.16 35.13 12.45
N ILE A 388 -5.28 34.91 11.76
CA ILE A 388 -6.45 34.26 12.34
C ILE A 388 -6.16 32.81 12.64
N LEU A 389 -5.54 32.10 11.69
CA LEU A 389 -5.09 30.71 11.86
C LEU A 389 -4.17 30.58 13.07
N GLY A 390 -3.17 31.43 13.19
CA GLY A 390 -2.20 31.42 14.30
C GLY A 390 -2.84 31.67 15.66
N ARG A 391 -3.74 32.64 15.76
CA ARG A 391 -4.49 32.95 17.00
C ARG A 391 -5.34 31.76 17.46
N ILE A 392 -6.05 31.12 16.54
CA ILE A 392 -6.89 29.95 16.87
C ILE A 392 -5.96 28.80 17.29
N PHE A 393 -4.87 28.58 16.57
CA PHE A 393 -3.93 27.50 16.83
C PHE A 393 -3.30 27.61 18.22
N CYS A 394 -2.87 28.81 18.62
CA CYS A 394 -2.34 29.06 19.96
C CYS A 394 -3.43 28.98 21.05
N ARG A 395 -4.68 29.41 20.75
CA ARG A 395 -5.78 29.31 21.70
C ARG A 395 -6.12 27.87 22.12
N TYR A 396 -5.75 26.89 21.32
CA TYR A 396 -5.91 25.49 21.71
C TYR A 396 -5.10 25.13 22.97
N ASN A 397 -4.12 25.94 23.42
CA ASN A 397 -3.50 25.76 24.74
C ASN A 397 -4.54 25.82 25.89
N ASP A 398 -5.53 26.73 25.78
CA ASP A 398 -6.57 26.89 26.80
C ASP A 398 -7.64 25.79 26.72
N ILE A 399 -7.72 25.06 25.60
CA ILE A 399 -8.73 24.04 25.33
C ILE A 399 -8.21 22.64 25.64
N LEU A 400 -6.93 22.37 25.36
CA LEU A 400 -6.36 21.02 25.42
C LEU A 400 -5.43 20.77 26.59
N LEU A 401 -4.91 21.83 27.23
CA LEU A 401 -4.00 21.78 28.37
C LEU A 401 -4.62 22.34 29.64
#